data_0da1cb9d00638a4c199f3ea55cf1ee4d
#
_entry.id   0da1cb9d00638a4c199f3ea55cf1ee4d
#
_cell.length_a   1.000
_cell.length_b   1.000
_cell.length_c   1.000
_cell.angle_alpha   90.00
_cell.angle_beta   90.00
_cell.angle_gamma   90.00
#
_symmetry.space_group_name_H-M   'P 1'
#
loop_
_entity.id
_entity.type
_entity.pdbx_description
1 polymer ?
#
loop_
_entity_poly.entity_id
_entity_poly.type
_entity_poly.pdbx_seq_one_letter_code
_entity_poly.pdbx_strand_id
1 'polypeptide(L)'
;MKRPQVNQRQVIQQNGIALVSALLILVLLSAIAVGLVLTSNTETSVNANYRQERALDFAARAGIEEVRDRMAPATLNTLAGPGCASATACLAAVPVVPASTNNGILYVRGGAAPASVTPWTANTIYTDDELCHDGYGLVSVQSADVHCTTLPTGSSWYASATSTAPWAGTSTALPYQWVRVSWKLNGSVQNYPVNYATCPTAGVAGCSTPVCYDGQQEFLLPVGDTNCGQAASKNPAGSIATPVYLLTSLAVNTTTGARKMAQAEVASPPPKQTNLAGFFATSTACGAFVMQGGGTTDGFSSTGGGYPASKSLTAGGIGSNGSVSLGGAPTQVGGNVYVPNALVGACPDGLQENGGAGLIAGNNVIAQPVTTVPTPPVPNPLPPTTNLSNPAALVPGTYGNINLSGQDALVLAPGVYNINSISMAGQSTVTISPAGSVVINVAGQGQATPIDLEGGGLMNLTGVAGNFQVNYAGTGTVKVAGGAGSYAVINSPNAALKFTGGSNFYGSAIGATVDDGGGTALHFDTTLMNNVPTPAANLAEISLREVSY
;
A
#
# COMPACT_ATOMS: atom_id res chain seq x y z
N MET A 1 -107.60 5.23 -47.80
CA MET A 1 -106.11 5.16 -47.64
C MET A 1 -105.76 5.70 -46.28
N LYS A 2 -105.36 4.81 -45.30
CA LYS A 2 -104.92 5.22 -43.96
C LYS A 2 -103.41 5.32 -43.97
N ARG A 3 -102.86 6.49 -43.57
CA ARG A 3 -101.41 6.68 -43.34
C ARG A 3 -101.03 6.11 -41.98
N PRO A 4 -99.91 5.40 -41.83
CA PRO A 4 -99.51 4.92 -40.51
C PRO A 4 -98.90 6.08 -39.69
N GLN A 5 -99.34 6.30 -38.51
CA GLN A 5 -98.68 7.19 -37.54
C GLN A 5 -97.43 6.55 -37.05
N VAL A 6 -96.31 7.18 -37.36
CA VAL A 6 -94.97 6.82 -36.88
C VAL A 6 -94.91 7.27 -35.40
N ASN A 7 -94.60 6.35 -34.53
CA ASN A 7 -94.56 6.50 -33.10
C ASN A 7 -93.35 7.30 -32.63
N GLN A 8 -93.49 8.62 -32.49
CA GLN A 8 -92.40 9.56 -32.10
C GLN A 8 -91.81 9.33 -30.69
N ARG A 9 -92.45 8.48 -29.89
CA ARG A 9 -92.00 8.22 -28.50
C ARG A 9 -90.76 7.33 -28.35
N GLN A 10 -90.41 6.54 -29.35
CA GLN A 10 -89.20 5.66 -29.25
C GLN A 10 -87.90 6.40 -29.55
N VAL A 11 -87.92 7.52 -30.32
CA VAL A 11 -86.72 8.29 -30.70
C VAL A 11 -86.18 9.08 -29.48
N ILE A 12 -87.05 9.54 -28.56
CA ILE A 12 -86.65 10.35 -27.41
C ILE A 12 -85.99 9.48 -26.33
N GLN A 13 -86.40 8.24 -26.14
CA GLN A 13 -85.75 7.32 -25.18
C GLN A 13 -84.39 6.84 -25.65
N GLN A 14 -84.15 6.67 -26.92
CA GLN A 14 -82.84 6.28 -27.46
C GLN A 14 -81.78 7.39 -27.33
N ASN A 15 -82.15 8.65 -27.48
CA ASN A 15 -81.24 9.79 -27.33
C ASN A 15 -80.80 9.98 -25.87
N GLY A 16 -81.64 9.69 -24.90
CA GLY A 16 -81.29 9.74 -23.45
C GLY A 16 -80.28 8.69 -23.07
N ILE A 17 -80.44 7.45 -23.55
CA ILE A 17 -79.48 6.35 -23.27
C ILE A 17 -78.12 6.62 -23.92
N ALA A 18 -78.06 7.12 -25.13
CA ALA A 18 -76.84 7.48 -25.82
C ALA A 18 -76.06 8.59 -25.08
N LEU A 19 -76.75 9.59 -24.52
CA LEU A 19 -76.12 10.66 -23.76
C LEU A 19 -75.54 10.12 -22.44
N VAL A 20 -76.25 9.27 -21.71
CA VAL A 20 -75.77 8.64 -20.46
C VAL A 20 -74.57 7.74 -20.76
N SER A 21 -74.65 6.94 -21.81
CA SER A 21 -73.50 6.09 -22.21
C SER A 21 -72.26 6.89 -22.59
N ALA A 22 -72.44 7.98 -23.33
CA ALA A 22 -71.34 8.88 -23.69
C ALA A 22 -70.70 9.54 -22.47
N LEU A 23 -71.50 9.97 -21.50
CA LEU A 23 -71.05 10.57 -20.25
C LEU A 23 -70.31 9.56 -19.39
N LEU A 24 -70.78 8.31 -19.32
CA LEU A 24 -70.16 7.22 -18.59
C LEU A 24 -68.80 6.82 -19.19
N ILE A 25 -68.70 6.77 -20.53
CA ILE A 25 -67.45 6.54 -21.24
C ILE A 25 -66.47 7.68 -20.97
N LEU A 26 -66.92 8.94 -21.00
CA LEU A 26 -66.10 10.11 -20.76
C LEU A 26 -65.54 10.12 -19.33
N VAL A 27 -66.34 9.77 -18.34
CA VAL A 27 -65.89 9.60 -16.92
C VAL A 27 -64.90 8.46 -16.79
N LEU A 28 -65.12 7.33 -17.46
CA LEU A 28 -64.23 6.21 -17.47
C LEU A 28 -62.88 6.57 -18.10
N LEU A 29 -62.87 7.23 -19.26
CA LEU A 29 -61.66 7.69 -19.92
C LEU A 29 -60.91 8.72 -19.06
N SER A 30 -61.62 9.63 -18.40
CA SER A 30 -61.03 10.59 -17.49
C SER A 30 -60.38 9.89 -16.27
N ALA A 31 -61.02 8.88 -15.70
CA ALA A 31 -60.44 8.10 -14.61
C ALA A 31 -59.18 7.34 -15.02
N ILE A 32 -59.19 6.74 -16.22
CA ILE A 32 -58.01 6.06 -16.77
C ILE A 32 -56.89 7.09 -17.03
N ALA A 33 -57.18 8.24 -17.61
CA ALA A 33 -56.20 9.30 -17.89
C ALA A 33 -55.55 9.80 -16.58
N VAL A 34 -56.32 10.04 -15.52
CA VAL A 34 -55.82 10.42 -14.19
C VAL A 34 -54.94 9.31 -13.61
N GLY A 35 -55.39 8.05 -13.73
CA GLY A 35 -54.63 6.89 -13.28
C GLY A 35 -53.24 6.80 -13.96
N LEU A 36 -53.19 6.96 -15.28
CA LEU A 36 -51.94 6.96 -16.08
C LEU A 36 -51.00 8.11 -15.67
N VAL A 37 -51.54 9.32 -15.44
CA VAL A 37 -50.72 10.47 -15.01
C VAL A 37 -50.17 10.23 -13.62
N LEU A 38 -50.93 9.69 -12.69
CA LEU A 38 -50.44 9.36 -11.34
C LEU A 38 -49.36 8.29 -11.39
N THR A 39 -49.56 7.23 -12.18
CA THR A 39 -48.57 6.16 -12.36
C THR A 39 -47.26 6.72 -12.97
N SER A 40 -47.37 7.51 -14.04
CA SER A 40 -46.21 8.14 -14.68
C SER A 40 -45.44 9.07 -13.75
N ASN A 41 -46.13 9.87 -12.93
CA ASN A 41 -45.49 10.72 -11.93
C ASN A 41 -44.77 9.91 -10.85
N THR A 42 -45.38 8.81 -10.41
CA THR A 42 -44.76 7.91 -9.44
C THR A 42 -43.53 7.24 -10.01
N GLU A 43 -43.60 6.71 -11.23
CA GLU A 43 -42.45 6.12 -11.91
C GLU A 43 -41.31 7.14 -12.11
N THR A 44 -41.65 8.36 -12.49
CA THR A 44 -40.67 9.44 -12.66
C THR A 44 -39.97 9.75 -11.33
N SER A 45 -40.73 9.85 -10.25
CA SER A 45 -40.19 10.10 -8.90
C SER A 45 -39.32 8.95 -8.40
N VAL A 46 -39.74 7.71 -8.60
CA VAL A 46 -38.97 6.51 -8.24
C VAL A 46 -37.65 6.47 -9.03
N ASN A 47 -37.71 6.70 -10.34
CA ASN A 47 -36.53 6.75 -11.19
C ASN A 47 -35.57 7.88 -10.80
N ALA A 48 -36.08 9.06 -10.45
CA ALA A 48 -35.27 10.18 -9.99
C ALA A 48 -34.56 9.85 -8.67
N ASN A 49 -35.27 9.29 -7.70
CA ASN A 49 -34.72 8.87 -6.42
C ASN A 49 -33.65 7.78 -6.61
N TYR A 50 -33.92 6.77 -7.44
CA TYR A 50 -32.97 5.71 -7.75
C TYR A 50 -31.68 6.24 -8.38
N ARG A 51 -31.79 7.15 -9.37
CA ARG A 51 -30.63 7.80 -9.98
C ARG A 51 -29.82 8.61 -8.97
N GLN A 52 -30.50 9.34 -8.10
CA GLN A 52 -29.87 10.12 -7.03
C GLN A 52 -29.12 9.21 -6.05
N GLU A 53 -29.74 8.12 -5.60
CA GLU A 53 -29.12 7.16 -4.70
C GLU A 53 -27.87 6.54 -5.33
N ARG A 54 -27.96 6.11 -6.59
CA ARG A 54 -26.81 5.58 -7.32
C ARG A 54 -25.70 6.59 -7.49
N ALA A 55 -26.02 7.85 -7.79
CA ALA A 55 -25.02 8.91 -7.92
C ALA A 55 -24.27 9.14 -6.59
N LEU A 56 -24.98 9.11 -5.46
CA LEU A 56 -24.38 9.23 -4.13
C LEU A 56 -23.52 8.02 -3.78
N ASP A 57 -23.97 6.80 -4.10
CA ASP A 57 -23.17 5.58 -3.89
C ASP A 57 -21.85 5.65 -4.67
N PHE A 58 -21.91 5.99 -5.96
CA PHE A 58 -20.70 6.17 -6.76
C PHE A 58 -19.79 7.28 -6.24
N ALA A 59 -20.35 8.39 -5.77
CA ALA A 59 -19.56 9.48 -5.21
C ALA A 59 -18.86 9.07 -3.91
N ALA A 60 -19.54 8.35 -3.02
CA ALA A 60 -18.94 7.84 -1.78
C ALA A 60 -17.81 6.84 -2.08
N ARG A 61 -18.04 5.88 -2.99
CA ARG A 61 -17.02 4.92 -3.40
C ARG A 61 -15.83 5.59 -4.08
N ALA A 62 -16.07 6.59 -4.95
CA ALA A 62 -15.00 7.34 -5.58
C ALA A 62 -14.10 8.06 -4.56
N GLY A 63 -14.67 8.55 -3.45
CA GLY A 63 -13.89 9.12 -2.35
C GLY A 63 -12.97 8.08 -1.69
N ILE A 64 -13.47 6.86 -1.46
CA ILE A 64 -12.65 5.76 -0.93
C ILE A 64 -11.49 5.46 -1.87
N GLU A 65 -11.76 5.31 -3.17
CA GLU A 65 -10.73 4.99 -4.17
C GLU A 65 -9.67 6.10 -4.27
N GLU A 66 -10.09 7.37 -4.31
CA GLU A 66 -9.16 8.50 -4.33
C GLU A 66 -8.24 8.50 -3.09
N VAL A 67 -8.81 8.36 -1.90
CA VAL A 67 -8.02 8.41 -0.66
C VAL A 67 -7.15 7.17 -0.53
N ARG A 68 -7.65 5.99 -0.90
CA ARG A 68 -6.86 4.75 -0.93
C ARG A 68 -5.63 4.89 -1.83
N ASP A 69 -5.79 5.44 -3.04
CA ASP A 69 -4.68 5.68 -3.96
C ASP A 69 -3.70 6.73 -3.42
N ARG A 70 -4.21 7.82 -2.81
CA ARG A 70 -3.38 8.85 -2.17
C ARG A 70 -2.64 8.35 -0.92
N MET A 71 -3.10 7.30 -0.28
CA MET A 71 -2.38 6.60 0.79
C MET A 71 -1.26 5.70 0.24
N ALA A 72 -1.24 5.40 -1.05
CA ALA A 72 -0.15 4.64 -1.65
C ALA A 72 1.15 5.47 -1.63
N PRO A 73 2.32 4.85 -1.37
CA PRO A 73 3.59 5.57 -1.25
C PRO A 73 3.98 6.42 -2.47
N ALA A 74 3.52 6.02 -3.66
CA ALA A 74 3.78 6.77 -4.89
C ALA A 74 3.00 8.10 -4.97
N THR A 75 1.91 8.25 -4.22
CA THR A 75 0.98 9.39 -4.32
C THR A 75 0.85 10.18 -3.01
N LEU A 76 1.61 9.86 -1.99
CA LEU A 76 1.58 10.48 -0.65
C LEU A 76 1.64 12.02 -0.64
N ASN A 77 2.31 12.63 -1.63
CA ASN A 77 2.54 14.09 -1.68
C ASN A 77 1.33 14.90 -2.19
N THR A 78 0.19 14.27 -2.41
CA THR A 78 -0.99 14.91 -3.02
C THR A 78 -2.06 15.34 -2.01
N LEU A 79 -1.86 15.07 -0.72
CA LEU A 79 -2.70 15.59 0.36
C LEU A 79 -2.11 16.89 0.92
N ALA A 80 -2.95 17.89 1.17
CA ALA A 80 -2.56 19.15 1.77
C ALA A 80 -3.53 19.54 2.89
N GLY A 81 -3.04 20.16 3.97
CA GLY A 81 -3.92 20.67 5.01
C GLY A 81 -3.20 21.19 6.26
N PRO A 82 -3.89 21.96 7.11
CA PRO A 82 -3.36 22.40 8.39
C PRO A 82 -3.11 21.17 9.29
N GLY A 83 -1.92 21.07 9.84
CA GLY A 83 -1.50 19.92 10.64
C GLY A 83 -0.80 18.82 9.84
N CYS A 84 -0.80 18.89 8.51
CA CYS A 84 -0.05 18.02 7.62
C CYS A 84 1.11 18.83 7.01
N ALA A 85 2.26 18.86 7.65
CA ALA A 85 3.45 19.51 7.10
C ALA A 85 3.93 18.78 5.80
N SER A 86 3.55 17.50 5.65
CA SER A 86 3.69 16.71 4.44
C SER A 86 2.60 15.62 4.45
N ALA A 87 2.28 15.04 3.31
CA ALA A 87 1.37 13.90 3.25
C ALA A 87 1.84 12.73 4.12
N THR A 88 3.14 12.51 4.19
CA THR A 88 3.77 11.52 5.08
C THR A 88 3.47 11.82 6.55
N ALA A 89 3.47 13.08 6.96
CA ALA A 89 3.15 13.47 8.34
C ALA A 89 1.67 13.25 8.68
N CYS A 90 0.75 13.46 7.73
CA CYS A 90 -0.67 13.16 7.91
C CYS A 90 -0.92 11.66 8.08
N LEU A 91 -0.31 10.86 7.24
CA LEU A 91 -0.49 9.41 7.27
C LEU A 91 0.30 8.74 8.39
N ALA A 92 1.43 9.31 8.81
CA ALA A 92 2.14 8.85 10.01
C ALA A 92 1.33 9.02 11.30
N ALA A 93 0.34 9.93 11.30
CA ALA A 93 -0.57 10.08 12.44
C ALA A 93 -1.68 9.02 12.48
N VAL A 94 -2.02 8.40 11.34
CA VAL A 94 -3.08 7.38 11.23
C VAL A 94 -2.66 6.01 11.73
N PRO A 95 -1.43 5.51 11.48
CA PRO A 95 -1.02 4.18 11.95
C PRO A 95 -0.68 4.11 13.44
N VAL A 96 -0.60 5.25 14.11
CA VAL A 96 -0.35 5.26 15.55
C VAL A 96 -1.65 4.88 16.24
N VAL A 97 -1.58 3.86 17.09
CA VAL A 97 -2.62 3.42 18.03
C VAL A 97 -3.48 4.64 18.37
N PRO A 98 -4.83 4.54 18.34
CA PRO A 98 -5.68 5.54 18.93
C PRO A 98 -5.31 5.61 20.42
N ALA A 99 -4.21 6.26 20.72
CA ALA A 99 -3.88 6.60 22.09
C ALA A 99 -4.99 7.54 22.54
N SER A 100 -5.33 7.47 23.81
CA SER A 100 -6.26 8.36 24.50
C SER A 100 -5.98 9.86 24.31
N THR A 101 -4.99 10.21 23.53
CA THR A 101 -4.55 11.55 23.19
C THR A 101 -4.19 11.60 21.71
N ASN A 102 -5.15 11.97 20.89
CA ASN A 102 -4.96 12.53 19.57
C ASN A 102 -4.54 11.63 18.40
N ASN A 103 -5.30 11.75 17.33
CA ASN A 103 -4.91 11.51 15.95
C ASN A 103 -4.97 10.07 15.41
N GLY A 104 -5.76 9.21 16.01
CA GLY A 104 -6.12 7.93 15.35
C GLY A 104 -7.06 8.13 14.14
N ILE A 105 -7.52 9.36 13.88
CA ILE A 105 -8.49 9.70 12.85
C ILE A 105 -7.96 10.82 11.96
N LEU A 106 -7.95 10.59 10.65
CA LEU A 106 -7.68 11.60 9.64
C LEU A 106 -8.92 11.79 8.78
N TYR A 107 -9.45 13.03 8.71
CA TYR A 107 -10.46 13.39 7.73
C TYR A 107 -9.82 14.02 6.50
N VAL A 108 -10.10 13.45 5.33
CA VAL A 108 -9.72 14.00 4.03
C VAL A 108 -10.95 14.61 3.40
N ARG A 109 -11.02 15.94 3.33
CA ARG A 109 -12.09 16.65 2.65
C ARG A 109 -11.90 16.55 1.14
N GLY A 110 -12.98 16.27 0.40
CA GLY A 110 -12.97 16.26 -1.05
C GLY A 110 -12.63 17.65 -1.63
N GLY A 111 -11.89 17.68 -2.74
CA GLY A 111 -11.49 18.94 -3.38
C GLY A 111 -12.67 19.77 -3.92
N ALA A 112 -13.81 19.13 -4.22
CA ALA A 112 -15.06 19.81 -4.61
C ALA A 112 -15.96 20.17 -3.41
N ALA A 113 -15.64 19.71 -2.20
CA ALA A 113 -16.46 19.94 -1.02
C ALA A 113 -16.33 21.40 -0.52
N PRO A 114 -17.43 22.03 -0.09
CA PRO A 114 -17.37 23.37 0.52
C PRO A 114 -16.44 23.43 1.74
N ALA A 115 -15.88 24.58 2.01
CA ALA A 115 -15.05 24.78 3.19
C ALA A 115 -15.81 24.58 4.52
N SER A 116 -17.13 24.68 4.49
CA SER A 116 -18.03 24.45 5.63
C SER A 116 -18.28 22.99 5.97
N VAL A 117 -17.73 22.04 5.20
CA VAL A 117 -17.83 20.61 5.49
C VAL A 117 -16.98 20.26 6.70
N THR A 118 -17.65 19.92 7.80
CA THR A 118 -17.03 19.63 9.10
C THR A 118 -17.61 18.31 9.65
N PRO A 119 -16.99 17.15 9.34
CA PRO A 119 -17.47 15.84 9.80
C PRO A 119 -17.56 15.71 11.32
N TRP A 120 -16.73 16.46 12.02
CA TRP A 120 -16.59 16.53 13.48
C TRP A 120 -17.59 17.46 14.17
N THR A 121 -18.52 18.03 13.43
CA THR A 121 -19.59 18.87 14.00
C THR A 121 -20.90 18.09 14.00
N ALA A 122 -21.46 17.87 15.19
CA ALA A 122 -22.71 17.15 15.35
C ALA A 122 -23.90 17.89 14.70
N ASN A 123 -24.95 17.16 14.37
CA ASN A 123 -26.23 17.65 13.87
C ASN A 123 -26.14 18.47 12.55
N THR A 124 -25.22 18.12 11.67
CA THR A 124 -25.16 18.66 10.31
C THR A 124 -25.35 17.54 9.27
N ILE A 125 -25.67 17.90 8.03
CA ILE A 125 -25.72 16.92 6.93
C ILE A 125 -24.34 16.31 6.63
N TYR A 126 -23.27 16.85 7.19
CA TYR A 126 -21.90 16.41 7.02
C TYR A 126 -21.34 15.63 8.21
N THR A 127 -22.12 15.48 9.29
CA THR A 127 -21.71 14.77 10.50
C THR A 127 -21.29 13.34 10.19
N ASP A 128 -20.21 12.88 10.82
CA ASP A 128 -19.78 11.48 10.77
C ASP A 128 -20.61 10.66 11.78
N ASP A 129 -21.80 10.26 11.36
CA ASP A 129 -22.71 9.48 12.21
C ASP A 129 -22.17 8.06 12.46
N GLU A 130 -21.36 7.52 11.54
CA GLU A 130 -20.79 6.19 11.68
C GLU A 130 -19.75 6.12 12.82
N LEU A 131 -19.05 7.21 13.10
CA LEU A 131 -18.09 7.26 14.19
C LEU A 131 -18.72 6.95 15.56
N CYS A 132 -19.97 7.30 15.77
CA CYS A 132 -20.73 6.99 16.99
C CYS A 132 -21.01 5.49 17.15
N HIS A 133 -20.93 4.73 16.06
CA HIS A 133 -21.28 3.31 16.01
C HIS A 133 -20.07 2.39 15.91
N ASP A 134 -18.86 2.92 15.68
CA ASP A 134 -17.68 2.10 15.43
C ASP A 134 -16.93 1.65 16.69
N GLY A 135 -17.41 1.96 17.87
CA GLY A 135 -16.84 1.45 19.12
C GLY A 135 -15.44 1.97 19.47
N TYR A 136 -14.96 3.05 18.84
CA TYR A 136 -13.62 3.61 19.04
C TYR A 136 -13.31 4.10 20.46
N GLY A 137 -14.20 4.07 21.39
CA GLY A 137 -13.94 4.56 22.74
C GLY A 137 -13.66 6.09 22.83
N LEU A 138 -13.57 6.79 21.70
CA LEU A 138 -13.46 8.24 21.61
C LEU A 138 -14.81 8.92 21.80
N VAL A 139 -15.88 8.19 21.47
CA VAL A 139 -17.26 8.62 21.64
C VAL A 139 -17.95 7.56 22.45
N SER A 140 -18.67 7.93 23.50
CA SER A 140 -19.52 6.99 24.24
C SER A 140 -20.63 6.53 23.29
N VAL A 141 -20.49 5.33 22.74
CA VAL A 141 -21.44 4.72 21.82
C VAL A 141 -22.78 4.62 22.54
N GLN A 142 -23.72 5.44 22.16
CA GLN A 142 -25.11 5.26 22.55
C GLN A 142 -25.81 4.56 21.39
N SER A 143 -26.00 3.28 21.52
CA SER A 143 -26.61 2.41 20.49
C SER A 143 -28.04 2.83 20.07
N ALA A 144 -28.59 3.84 20.68
CA ALA A 144 -29.91 4.41 20.37
C ALA A 144 -29.82 5.77 19.64
N ASP A 145 -28.62 6.33 19.44
CA ASP A 145 -28.48 7.61 18.78
C ASP A 145 -28.27 7.38 17.27
N VAL A 146 -29.33 7.56 16.50
CA VAL A 146 -29.31 7.44 15.03
C VAL A 146 -28.45 8.55 14.40
N HIS A 147 -28.24 9.65 15.12
CA HIS A 147 -27.39 10.76 14.70
C HIS A 147 -26.43 11.11 15.84
N CYS A 148 -25.14 11.22 15.53
CA CYS A 148 -24.16 11.66 16.52
C CYS A 148 -24.52 13.02 17.10
N THR A 149 -25.22 13.03 18.25
CA THR A 149 -25.56 14.28 18.95
C THR A 149 -24.42 14.78 19.81
N THR A 150 -23.45 13.92 20.12
CA THR A 150 -22.30 14.24 20.99
C THR A 150 -21.00 13.72 20.38
N LEU A 151 -20.31 14.55 19.62
CA LEU A 151 -18.92 14.31 19.23
C LEU A 151 -17.97 14.94 20.26
N PRO A 152 -16.71 14.44 20.38
CA PRO A 152 -15.72 15.09 21.25
C PRO A 152 -15.54 16.55 20.88
N THR A 153 -15.40 17.43 21.88
CA THR A 153 -15.19 18.86 21.66
C THR A 153 -13.72 19.17 21.40
N GLY A 154 -13.46 20.19 20.58
CA GLY A 154 -12.10 20.63 20.24
C GLY A 154 -11.55 19.94 18.99
N SER A 155 -10.33 20.31 18.59
CA SER A 155 -9.66 19.84 17.37
C SER A 155 -8.52 18.85 17.65
N SER A 156 -8.43 18.36 18.89
CA SER A 156 -7.29 17.55 19.32
C SER A 156 -7.45 16.06 19.05
N TRP A 157 -8.63 15.59 18.70
CA TRP A 157 -8.93 14.17 18.52
C TRP A 157 -8.90 13.70 17.05
N TYR A 158 -8.73 14.62 16.11
CA TYR A 158 -8.64 14.31 14.68
C TYR A 158 -7.59 15.19 13.99
N ALA A 159 -7.05 14.68 12.89
CA ALA A 159 -6.32 15.47 11.90
C ALA A 159 -7.23 15.73 10.69
N SER A 160 -6.95 16.77 9.91
CA SER A 160 -7.68 17.06 8.69
C SER A 160 -6.76 17.44 7.55
N ALA A 161 -7.11 16.97 6.35
CA ALA A 161 -6.46 17.30 5.09
C ALA A 161 -7.52 17.61 4.02
N THR A 162 -7.08 18.14 2.88
CA THR A 162 -7.94 18.34 1.71
C THR A 162 -7.28 17.63 0.53
N SER A 163 -8.05 16.90 -0.26
CA SER A 163 -7.55 16.33 -1.50
C SER A 163 -7.28 17.45 -2.52
N THR A 164 -6.12 17.40 -3.17
CA THR A 164 -5.75 18.35 -4.21
C THR A 164 -6.03 17.75 -5.58
N ALA A 165 -6.81 18.44 -6.41
CA ALA A 165 -7.01 18.05 -7.80
C ALA A 165 -5.79 18.44 -8.65
N PRO A 166 -5.49 17.73 -9.77
CA PRO A 166 -6.20 16.55 -10.25
C PRO A 166 -5.72 15.26 -9.57
N TRP A 167 -6.60 14.24 -9.53
CA TRP A 167 -6.26 12.88 -9.13
C TRP A 167 -6.37 11.94 -10.34
N ALA A 168 -5.38 11.06 -10.55
CA ALA A 168 -5.39 9.99 -11.55
C ALA A 168 -5.87 10.43 -12.97
N GLY A 169 -5.47 11.64 -13.41
CA GLY A 169 -5.85 12.17 -14.71
C GLY A 169 -7.25 12.80 -14.76
N THR A 170 -7.97 12.91 -13.66
CA THR A 170 -9.23 13.66 -13.59
C THR A 170 -8.95 15.17 -13.69
N SER A 171 -9.72 15.89 -14.51
CA SER A 171 -9.61 17.35 -14.62
C SER A 171 -10.36 18.11 -13.53
N THR A 172 -11.26 17.43 -12.82
CA THR A 172 -12.13 18.01 -11.78
C THR A 172 -12.08 17.15 -10.53
N ALA A 173 -12.23 17.79 -9.37
CA ALA A 173 -12.34 17.09 -8.11
C ALA A 173 -13.60 16.21 -8.04
N LEU A 174 -13.50 15.07 -7.34
CA LEU A 174 -14.61 14.13 -7.19
C LEU A 174 -15.68 14.68 -6.22
N PRO A 175 -16.96 14.29 -6.40
CA PRO A 175 -18.10 14.90 -5.70
C PRO A 175 -18.39 14.33 -4.31
N TYR A 176 -17.45 13.62 -3.67
CA TYR A 176 -17.60 13.24 -2.26
C TYR A 176 -17.34 14.43 -1.33
N GLN A 177 -17.82 14.37 -0.10
CA GLN A 177 -17.65 15.45 0.87
C GLN A 177 -16.40 15.26 1.72
N TRP A 178 -16.25 14.08 2.31
CA TRP A 178 -15.08 13.73 3.11
C TRP A 178 -14.88 12.21 3.15
N VAL A 179 -13.65 11.80 3.47
CA VAL A 179 -13.30 10.43 3.81
C VAL A 179 -12.59 10.43 5.16
N ARG A 180 -13.07 9.63 6.09
CA ARG A 180 -12.37 9.34 7.34
C ARG A 180 -11.42 8.16 7.11
N VAL A 181 -10.19 8.31 7.55
CA VAL A 181 -9.19 7.24 7.60
C VAL A 181 -8.86 6.97 9.06
N SER A 182 -8.95 5.73 9.47
CA SER A 182 -8.61 5.28 10.82
C SER A 182 -8.01 3.88 10.80
N TRP A 183 -7.24 3.51 11.83
CA TRP A 183 -6.84 2.14 12.00
C TRP A 183 -8.07 1.32 12.46
N LYS A 184 -8.35 0.19 11.80
CA LYS A 184 -9.44 -0.70 12.21
C LYS A 184 -9.17 -1.23 13.61
N LEU A 185 -10.15 -1.12 14.48
CA LEU A 185 -10.15 -1.72 15.80
C LEU A 185 -11.04 -2.96 15.82
N ASN A 186 -10.87 -3.80 16.81
CA ASN A 186 -11.66 -5.03 16.97
C ASN A 186 -13.17 -4.77 16.95
N GLY A 187 -13.64 -3.66 17.52
CA GLY A 187 -15.04 -3.26 17.57
C GLY A 187 -15.47 -2.24 16.50
N SER A 188 -14.59 -1.88 15.54
CA SER A 188 -14.91 -0.85 14.53
C SER A 188 -16.07 -1.21 13.64
N VAL A 189 -16.32 -2.49 13.41
CA VAL A 189 -17.45 -2.98 12.63
C VAL A 189 -18.51 -3.50 13.57
N GLN A 190 -19.61 -2.77 13.67
CA GLN A 190 -20.70 -3.13 14.57
C GLN A 190 -21.20 -4.57 14.27
N ASN A 191 -21.32 -5.38 15.32
CA ASN A 191 -21.73 -6.79 15.28
C ASN A 191 -20.77 -7.75 14.55
N TYR A 192 -19.61 -7.28 14.09
CA TYR A 192 -18.61 -8.10 13.39
C TYR A 192 -17.20 -7.87 13.96
N PRO A 193 -16.94 -8.08 15.26
CA PRO A 193 -15.60 -7.97 15.79
C PRO A 193 -14.69 -9.07 15.22
N VAL A 194 -13.42 -8.75 15.02
CA VAL A 194 -12.41 -9.72 14.56
C VAL A 194 -12.24 -10.83 15.60
N ASN A 195 -12.34 -10.48 16.88
CA ASN A 195 -12.37 -11.46 17.98
C ASN A 195 -13.54 -11.18 18.92
N TYR A 196 -14.58 -11.97 18.76
CA TYR A 196 -15.80 -11.85 19.59
C TYR A 196 -15.57 -12.13 21.07
N ALA A 197 -14.63 -13.01 21.41
CA ALA A 197 -14.37 -13.35 22.82
C ALA A 197 -13.82 -12.15 23.61
N THR A 198 -13.11 -11.23 22.95
CA THR A 198 -12.54 -10.03 23.59
C THR A 198 -13.41 -8.77 23.38
N CYS A 199 -14.35 -8.81 22.44
CA CYS A 199 -15.29 -7.72 22.15
C CYS A 199 -16.73 -8.27 21.97
N PRO A 200 -17.33 -8.84 23.00
CA PRO A 200 -18.70 -9.40 22.92
C PRO A 200 -19.77 -8.32 22.84
N THR A 201 -19.49 -7.12 23.35
CA THR A 201 -20.39 -5.96 23.34
C THR A 201 -19.58 -4.68 23.16
N ALA A 202 -20.15 -3.68 22.50
CA ALA A 202 -19.51 -2.38 22.31
C ALA A 202 -19.10 -1.75 23.65
N GLY A 203 -17.95 -1.05 23.66
CA GLY A 203 -17.43 -0.35 24.84
C GLY A 203 -16.57 -1.18 25.78
N VAL A 204 -16.39 -2.47 25.54
CA VAL A 204 -15.43 -3.30 26.27
C VAL A 204 -14.00 -2.95 25.82
N ALA A 205 -13.04 -2.96 26.74
CA ALA A 205 -11.63 -2.59 26.48
C ALA A 205 -11.00 -3.35 25.29
N GLY A 206 -11.36 -4.62 25.10
CA GLY A 206 -10.89 -5.43 23.96
C GLY A 206 -11.41 -4.97 22.59
N CYS A 207 -12.47 -4.14 22.54
CA CYS A 207 -12.98 -3.59 21.29
C CYS A 207 -12.08 -2.51 20.69
N SER A 208 -11.26 -1.85 21.49
CA SER A 208 -10.30 -0.84 21.05
C SER A 208 -8.93 -1.41 20.66
N THR A 209 -8.78 -2.74 20.60
CA THR A 209 -7.54 -3.37 20.16
C THR A 209 -7.37 -3.22 18.65
N PRO A 210 -6.23 -2.69 18.18
CA PRO A 210 -5.96 -2.53 16.74
C PRO A 210 -5.91 -3.88 16.00
N VAL A 211 -6.26 -3.85 14.71
CA VAL A 211 -6.31 -5.01 13.83
C VAL A 211 -5.17 -4.97 12.84
N CYS A 212 -4.52 -6.10 12.68
CA CYS A 212 -3.46 -6.36 11.71
C CYS A 212 -3.93 -7.40 10.68
N TYR A 213 -3.31 -7.40 9.50
CA TYR A 213 -3.55 -8.33 8.41
C TYR A 213 -2.25 -9.01 7.97
N ASP A 214 -2.26 -10.34 7.88
CA ASP A 214 -1.08 -11.14 7.50
C ASP A 214 -1.07 -11.58 6.02
N GLY A 215 -2.04 -11.10 5.23
CA GLY A 215 -2.24 -11.48 3.83
C GLY A 215 -3.25 -12.59 3.62
N GLN A 216 -3.71 -13.23 4.69
CA GLN A 216 -4.74 -14.28 4.67
C GLN A 216 -5.90 -13.99 5.62
N GLN A 217 -5.57 -13.49 6.81
CA GLN A 217 -6.56 -13.23 7.85
C GLN A 217 -6.23 -11.98 8.67
N GLU A 218 -7.26 -11.42 9.26
CA GLU A 218 -7.15 -10.37 10.25
C GLU A 218 -6.93 -10.97 11.65
N PHE A 219 -6.12 -10.30 12.45
CA PHE A 219 -5.89 -10.67 13.85
C PHE A 219 -5.63 -9.43 14.70
N LEU A 220 -5.81 -9.56 16.00
CA LEU A 220 -5.60 -8.45 16.94
C LEU A 220 -4.12 -8.22 17.18
N LEU A 221 -3.73 -6.95 17.29
CA LEU A 221 -2.38 -6.58 17.70
C LEU A 221 -2.07 -7.21 19.07
N PRO A 222 -1.00 -8.03 19.19
CA PRO A 222 -0.66 -8.68 20.44
C PRO A 222 -0.34 -7.67 21.56
N VAL A 223 -0.66 -8.04 22.78
CA VAL A 223 -0.39 -7.21 23.96
C VAL A 223 1.10 -6.91 24.08
N GLY A 224 1.44 -5.63 24.21
CA GLY A 224 2.83 -5.14 24.30
C GLY A 224 3.46 -4.76 22.97
N ASP A 225 2.79 -5.02 21.83
CA ASP A 225 3.24 -4.54 20.53
C ASP A 225 2.66 -3.15 20.24
N THR A 226 3.43 -2.31 19.53
CA THR A 226 3.03 -0.95 19.19
C THR A 226 2.70 -0.79 17.70
N ASN A 227 3.01 -1.79 16.89
CA ASN A 227 2.69 -1.82 15.45
C ASN A 227 2.61 -3.25 14.91
N CYS A 228 1.96 -3.42 13.77
CA CYS A 228 1.74 -4.74 13.16
C CYS A 228 3.02 -5.42 12.69
N GLY A 229 4.08 -4.68 12.36
CA GLY A 229 5.37 -5.24 11.99
C GLY A 229 6.04 -6.01 13.13
N GLN A 230 5.84 -5.59 14.38
CA GLN A 230 6.30 -6.33 15.56
C GLN A 230 5.49 -7.61 15.79
N ALA A 231 4.21 -7.57 15.47
CA ALA A 231 3.30 -8.71 15.60
C ALA A 231 3.67 -9.90 14.70
N ALA A 232 4.41 -9.66 13.61
CA ALA A 232 4.84 -10.71 12.69
C ALA A 232 5.63 -11.82 13.40
N SER A 233 6.46 -11.49 14.39
CA SER A 233 7.22 -12.47 15.17
C SER A 233 6.35 -13.37 16.05
N LYS A 234 5.13 -12.95 16.32
CA LYS A 234 4.15 -13.66 17.18
C LYS A 234 3.02 -14.29 16.39
N ASN A 235 2.96 -14.02 15.09
CA ASN A 235 1.98 -14.65 14.20
C ASN A 235 2.39 -16.11 13.95
N PRO A 236 1.49 -17.09 14.15
CA PRO A 236 1.78 -18.50 13.87
C PRO A 236 2.23 -18.79 12.44
N ALA A 237 1.84 -17.96 11.48
CA ALA A 237 2.24 -18.08 10.08
C ALA A 237 3.63 -17.47 9.78
N GLY A 238 4.27 -16.77 10.71
CA GLY A 238 5.60 -16.15 10.54
C GLY A 238 5.65 -15.05 9.48
N SER A 239 4.51 -14.53 9.05
CA SER A 239 4.39 -13.51 8.00
C SER A 239 4.43 -12.10 8.56
N ILE A 240 4.94 -11.15 7.76
CA ILE A 240 4.84 -9.72 8.07
C ILE A 240 3.37 -9.33 8.08
N ALA A 241 2.97 -8.61 9.11
CA ALA A 241 1.63 -8.08 9.20
C ALA A 241 1.62 -6.56 8.98
N THR A 242 0.53 -6.08 8.41
CA THR A 242 0.30 -4.65 8.12
C THR A 242 -0.96 -4.16 8.81
N PRO A 243 -1.06 -2.86 9.13
CA PRO A 243 -2.29 -2.30 9.67
C PRO A 243 -3.46 -2.46 8.70
N VAL A 244 -4.65 -2.74 9.23
CA VAL A 244 -5.90 -2.62 8.48
C VAL A 244 -6.47 -1.23 8.71
N TYR A 245 -6.66 -0.46 7.65
CA TYR A 245 -7.31 0.83 7.71
C TYR A 245 -8.78 0.71 7.38
N LEU A 246 -9.58 1.51 8.07
CA LEU A 246 -11.00 1.68 7.81
C LEU A 246 -11.21 3.05 7.15
N LEU A 247 -11.68 3.04 5.91
CA LEU A 247 -12.01 4.24 5.15
C LEU A 247 -13.52 4.39 5.11
N THR A 248 -14.05 5.47 5.67
CA THR A 248 -15.48 5.79 5.63
C THR A 248 -15.66 7.07 4.83
N SER A 249 -16.44 7.03 3.76
CA SER A 249 -16.67 8.14 2.83
C SER A 249 -18.12 8.60 2.87
N LEU A 250 -18.34 9.91 2.87
CA LEU A 250 -19.66 10.54 2.78
C LEU A 250 -19.85 11.26 1.45
N ALA A 251 -20.97 10.96 0.79
CA ALA A 251 -21.53 11.77 -0.30
C ALA A 251 -22.87 12.37 0.14
N VAL A 252 -23.12 13.63 -0.25
CA VAL A 252 -24.35 14.37 0.10
C VAL A 252 -24.89 15.09 -1.11
N ASN A 253 -26.18 15.01 -1.33
CA ASN A 253 -26.90 15.92 -2.20
C ASN A 253 -27.38 17.12 -1.37
N THR A 254 -26.73 18.25 -1.52
CA THR A 254 -27.01 19.48 -0.74
C THR A 254 -28.39 20.07 -1.01
N THR A 255 -29.02 19.74 -2.13
CA THR A 255 -30.37 20.23 -2.47
C THR A 255 -31.48 19.45 -1.75
N THR A 256 -31.32 18.13 -1.66
CA THR A 256 -32.34 17.26 -1.04
C THR A 256 -32.00 16.84 0.37
N GLY A 257 -30.77 17.06 0.83
CA GLY A 257 -30.26 16.57 2.10
C GLY A 257 -29.99 15.05 2.11
N ALA A 258 -30.17 14.35 0.99
CA ALA A 258 -29.91 12.92 0.90
C ALA A 258 -28.43 12.63 1.10
N ARG A 259 -28.14 11.61 1.90
CA ARG A 259 -26.78 11.20 2.29
C ARG A 259 -26.55 9.75 1.93
N LYS A 260 -25.29 9.42 1.61
CA LYS A 260 -24.84 8.04 1.42
C LYS A 260 -23.44 7.89 2.00
N MET A 261 -23.26 6.85 2.81
CA MET A 261 -21.96 6.52 3.35
C MET A 261 -21.53 5.15 2.84
N ALA A 262 -20.27 5.04 2.45
CA ALA A 262 -19.61 3.79 2.11
C ALA A 262 -18.39 3.60 2.99
N GLN A 263 -18.08 2.36 3.33
CA GLN A 263 -16.94 2.02 4.16
C GLN A 263 -16.16 0.88 3.52
N ALA A 264 -14.84 1.00 3.48
CA ALA A 264 -13.94 -0.05 3.02
C ALA A 264 -12.87 -0.34 4.05
N GLU A 265 -12.52 -1.61 4.17
CA GLU A 265 -11.36 -2.08 4.89
C GLU A 265 -10.23 -2.27 3.89
N VAL A 266 -9.10 -1.62 4.14
CA VAL A 266 -7.95 -1.66 3.25
C VAL A 266 -6.70 -1.98 4.05
N ALA A 267 -5.84 -2.83 3.49
CA ALA A 267 -4.51 -3.09 4.01
C ALA A 267 -3.51 -3.15 2.88
N SER A 268 -2.25 -2.83 3.18
CA SER A 268 -1.18 -3.21 2.28
C SER A 268 -1.11 -4.73 2.29
N PRO A 269 -1.25 -5.43 1.14
CA PRO A 269 -1.00 -6.84 1.14
C PRO A 269 0.43 -7.02 1.64
N PRO A 270 0.65 -7.84 2.70
CA PRO A 270 2.00 -8.11 3.13
C PRO A 270 2.76 -8.67 1.94
N PRO A 271 4.05 -8.35 1.80
CA PRO A 271 4.86 -8.90 0.74
C PRO A 271 4.67 -10.41 0.77
N LYS A 272 4.14 -10.96 -0.32
CA LYS A 272 4.00 -12.40 -0.44
C LYS A 272 5.39 -12.97 -0.24
N GLN A 273 5.59 -13.75 0.83
CA GLN A 273 6.84 -14.47 1.03
C GLN A 273 6.98 -15.43 -0.15
N THR A 274 7.60 -14.95 -1.18
CA THR A 274 8.30 -15.85 -2.08
C THR A 274 9.53 -16.24 -1.26
N ASN A 275 9.85 -17.52 -1.17
CA ASN A 275 11.11 -17.99 -0.61
C ASN A 275 12.26 -17.51 -1.51
N LEU A 276 12.39 -16.19 -1.63
CA LEU A 276 13.46 -15.58 -2.36
C LEU A 276 14.72 -15.79 -1.53
N ALA A 277 15.70 -16.37 -2.18
CA ALA A 277 17.05 -16.37 -1.68
C ALA A 277 17.49 -14.94 -1.35
N GLY A 278 18.37 -14.79 -0.41
CA GLY A 278 18.89 -13.47 0.00
C GLY A 278 19.48 -12.65 -1.14
N PHE A 279 20.02 -13.34 -2.15
CA PHE A 279 20.55 -12.76 -3.38
C PHE A 279 19.85 -13.40 -4.57
N PHE A 280 19.20 -12.60 -5.40
CA PHE A 280 18.31 -13.11 -6.42
C PHE A 280 18.43 -12.40 -7.78
N ALA A 281 18.50 -13.18 -8.87
CA ALA A 281 18.45 -12.70 -10.24
C ALA A 281 17.06 -12.91 -10.85
N THR A 282 16.42 -11.83 -11.32
CA THR A 282 15.05 -11.87 -11.85
C THR A 282 14.98 -12.27 -13.34
N SER A 283 16.10 -12.18 -14.07
CA SER A 283 16.18 -12.60 -15.48
C SER A 283 16.01 -14.12 -15.62
N THR A 284 15.31 -14.52 -16.68
CA THR A 284 15.14 -15.94 -17.06
C THR A 284 16.29 -16.45 -17.94
N ALA A 285 17.31 -15.64 -18.18
CA ALA A 285 18.47 -16.03 -19.00
C ALA A 285 19.36 -17.06 -18.27
N CYS A 286 20.06 -17.88 -19.05
CA CYS A 286 21.11 -18.74 -18.50
C CYS A 286 22.22 -17.89 -17.87
N GLY A 287 22.69 -18.32 -16.67
CA GLY A 287 23.74 -17.59 -15.97
C GLY A 287 23.30 -16.21 -15.52
N ALA A 288 21.99 -16.01 -15.26
CA ALA A 288 21.52 -14.73 -14.71
C ALA A 288 22.13 -14.43 -13.33
N PHE A 289 22.48 -15.45 -12.57
CA PHE A 289 23.30 -15.35 -11.38
C PHE A 289 24.67 -16.00 -11.61
N VAL A 290 25.72 -15.22 -11.54
CA VAL A 290 27.11 -15.69 -11.69
C VAL A 290 27.87 -15.40 -10.38
N MET A 291 28.58 -16.41 -9.88
CA MET A 291 29.48 -16.26 -8.73
C MET A 291 30.80 -16.98 -9.01
N GLN A 292 31.90 -16.27 -8.88
CA GLN A 292 33.22 -16.79 -9.18
C GLN A 292 34.32 -16.05 -8.39
N GLY A 293 35.58 -16.42 -8.62
CA GLY A 293 36.70 -15.73 -7.98
C GLY A 293 36.86 -16.05 -6.48
N GLY A 294 36.26 -17.14 -6.01
CA GLY A 294 36.33 -17.51 -4.61
C GLY A 294 35.20 -16.92 -3.74
N GLY A 295 34.14 -16.39 -4.37
CA GLY A 295 32.97 -15.87 -3.66
C GLY A 295 32.32 -16.93 -2.76
N THR A 296 31.77 -16.51 -1.64
CA THR A 296 31.09 -17.41 -0.69
C THR A 296 29.77 -16.83 -0.25
N THR A 297 28.81 -17.69 0.12
CA THR A 297 27.60 -17.23 0.77
C THR A 297 27.39 -17.92 2.12
N ASP A 298 26.78 -17.20 3.06
CA ASP A 298 26.25 -17.71 4.32
C ASP A 298 25.11 -16.82 4.81
N GLY A 299 24.43 -17.23 5.86
CA GLY A 299 23.37 -16.44 6.49
C GLY A 299 23.76 -16.00 7.91
N PHE A 300 23.11 -14.96 8.39
CA PHE A 300 23.19 -14.50 9.78
C PHE A 300 21.86 -13.83 10.19
N SER A 301 21.71 -13.49 11.46
CA SER A 301 20.56 -12.74 11.96
C SER A 301 21.04 -11.44 12.63
N SER A 302 20.72 -10.29 12.06
CA SER A 302 21.08 -9.00 12.66
C SER A 302 20.42 -8.75 14.02
N THR A 303 19.25 -9.34 14.27
CA THR A 303 18.54 -9.28 15.55
C THR A 303 18.92 -10.42 16.51
N GLY A 304 19.55 -11.48 16.02
CA GLY A 304 19.98 -12.67 16.75
C GLY A 304 21.44 -12.64 17.20
N GLY A 305 22.07 -11.47 17.29
CA GLY A 305 23.46 -11.29 17.71
C GLY A 305 24.42 -10.77 16.65
N GLY A 306 23.93 -10.55 15.42
CA GLY A 306 24.74 -10.02 14.32
C GLY A 306 25.76 -11.02 13.75
N TYR A 307 26.56 -10.55 12.79
CA TYR A 307 27.65 -11.33 12.20
C TYR A 307 28.97 -11.06 12.95
N PRO A 308 29.80 -12.07 13.24
CA PRO A 308 29.67 -13.48 12.89
C PRO A 308 28.97 -14.37 13.95
N ALA A 309 28.44 -13.80 15.05
CA ALA A 309 27.93 -14.57 16.16
C ALA A 309 26.72 -15.48 15.79
N SER A 310 25.89 -15.05 14.85
CA SER A 310 24.73 -15.80 14.35
C SER A 310 24.95 -16.43 12.96
N LYS A 311 26.19 -16.61 12.54
CA LYS A 311 26.53 -17.19 11.21
C LYS A 311 25.96 -18.59 11.02
N SER A 312 25.37 -18.84 9.85
CA SER A 312 24.82 -20.13 9.42
C SER A 312 25.26 -20.47 7.99
N LEU A 313 25.86 -21.63 7.81
CA LEU A 313 26.29 -22.14 6.50
C LEU A 313 25.15 -22.80 5.68
N THR A 314 23.93 -22.74 6.17
CA THR A 314 22.74 -23.30 5.50
C THR A 314 21.69 -22.25 5.20
N ALA A 315 21.93 -20.98 5.59
CA ALA A 315 20.95 -19.91 5.49
C ALA A 315 21.31 -18.83 4.43
N GLY A 316 22.49 -18.95 3.78
CA GLY A 316 22.95 -18.00 2.74
C GLY A 316 22.47 -18.36 1.33
N GLY A 317 21.20 -18.75 1.16
CA GLY A 317 20.65 -19.18 -0.11
C GLY A 317 20.70 -18.10 -1.20
N ILE A 318 20.89 -18.54 -2.44
CA ILE A 318 20.85 -17.72 -3.65
C ILE A 318 19.79 -18.21 -4.61
N GLY A 319 19.33 -17.38 -5.53
CA GLY A 319 18.31 -17.81 -6.49
C GLY A 319 18.33 -17.07 -7.81
N SER A 320 17.66 -17.64 -8.79
CA SER A 320 17.52 -17.06 -10.12
C SER A 320 16.23 -17.52 -10.78
N ASN A 321 15.59 -16.65 -11.54
CA ASN A 321 14.52 -17.03 -12.47
C ASN A 321 15.04 -17.76 -13.72
N GLY A 322 16.34 -17.68 -13.99
CA GLY A 322 17.04 -18.43 -15.02
C GLY A 322 17.88 -19.55 -14.42
N SER A 323 19.20 -19.43 -14.48
CA SER A 323 20.12 -20.37 -13.87
C SER A 323 21.23 -19.66 -13.07
N VAL A 324 21.89 -20.43 -12.21
CA VAL A 324 23.06 -20.03 -11.42
C VAL A 324 24.29 -20.68 -12.02
N SER A 325 25.38 -19.92 -12.18
CA SER A 325 26.68 -20.41 -12.62
C SER A 325 27.73 -20.13 -11.53
N LEU A 326 28.35 -21.18 -11.03
CA LEU A 326 29.44 -21.10 -10.06
C LEU A 326 30.76 -21.44 -10.75
N GLY A 327 31.80 -20.66 -10.52
CA GLY A 327 33.09 -20.83 -11.20
C GLY A 327 34.29 -20.71 -10.30
N GLY A 328 35.20 -21.70 -10.38
CA GLY A 328 36.50 -21.70 -9.72
C GLY A 328 36.45 -21.96 -8.21
N ALA A 329 37.36 -22.83 -7.74
CA ALA A 329 37.56 -23.00 -6.30
C ALA A 329 38.24 -21.73 -5.70
N PRO A 330 37.89 -21.29 -4.48
CA PRO A 330 36.98 -21.90 -3.51
C PRO A 330 35.54 -21.35 -3.50
N THR A 331 34.97 -21.03 -4.65
CA THR A 331 33.58 -20.52 -4.72
C THR A 331 32.60 -21.51 -4.10
N GLN A 332 31.85 -21.08 -3.07
CA GLN A 332 30.94 -21.97 -2.33
C GLN A 332 29.65 -21.26 -1.92
N VAL A 333 28.51 -21.95 -2.07
CA VAL A 333 27.21 -21.49 -1.60
C VAL A 333 26.84 -22.17 -0.29
N GLY A 334 26.73 -21.40 0.77
CA GLY A 334 26.28 -21.81 2.09
C GLY A 334 24.79 -21.61 2.29
N GLY A 335 23.99 -22.33 1.53
CA GLY A 335 22.54 -22.30 1.50
C GLY A 335 21.99 -23.01 0.27
N ASN A 336 20.68 -23.08 0.13
CA ASN A 336 20.04 -23.68 -1.05
C ASN A 336 20.13 -22.75 -2.25
N VAL A 337 20.13 -23.36 -3.45
CA VAL A 337 19.98 -22.66 -4.72
C VAL A 337 18.55 -22.83 -5.22
N TYR A 338 17.85 -21.70 -5.43
CA TYR A 338 16.43 -21.68 -5.84
C TYR A 338 16.35 -21.28 -7.31
N VAL A 339 15.91 -22.20 -8.16
CA VAL A 339 15.86 -22.04 -9.63
C VAL A 339 14.68 -22.79 -10.22
N PRO A 340 14.18 -22.40 -11.41
CA PRO A 340 13.04 -23.09 -12.03
C PRO A 340 13.31 -24.56 -12.38
N ASN A 341 14.56 -24.87 -12.73
CA ASN A 341 15.00 -26.23 -13.02
C ASN A 341 16.00 -26.69 -11.96
N ALA A 342 15.63 -27.68 -11.15
CA ALA A 342 16.46 -28.17 -10.04
C ALA A 342 17.60 -29.11 -10.47
N LEU A 343 17.90 -29.24 -11.76
CA LEU A 343 19.00 -30.06 -12.26
C LEU A 343 20.34 -29.31 -12.14
N VAL A 344 21.41 -30.06 -12.05
CA VAL A 344 22.79 -29.58 -12.03
C VAL A 344 23.47 -30.05 -13.33
N GLY A 345 24.07 -29.08 -14.05
CA GLY A 345 24.77 -29.39 -15.32
C GLY A 345 24.89 -28.15 -16.20
N ALA A 346 24.72 -28.30 -17.49
CA ALA A 346 24.70 -27.21 -18.45
C ALA A 346 23.34 -26.54 -18.52
N CYS A 347 23.27 -25.26 -18.93
CA CYS A 347 22.00 -24.63 -19.25
C CYS A 347 21.26 -25.47 -20.35
N PRO A 348 20.00 -25.85 -20.16
CA PRO A 348 18.94 -25.24 -19.32
C PRO A 348 18.89 -25.68 -17.85
N ASP A 349 19.85 -26.42 -17.35
CA ASP A 349 19.89 -26.79 -15.95
C ASP A 349 20.00 -25.56 -15.04
N GLY A 350 19.46 -25.68 -13.84
CA GLY A 350 19.35 -24.56 -12.91
C GLY A 350 20.67 -24.17 -12.28
N LEU A 351 21.59 -25.13 -12.09
CA LEU A 351 22.91 -24.88 -11.50
C LEU A 351 24.02 -25.45 -12.38
N GLN A 352 25.04 -24.63 -12.64
CA GLN A 352 26.30 -25.04 -13.26
C GLN A 352 27.43 -24.89 -12.24
N GLU A 353 28.21 -25.95 -12.04
CA GLU A 353 29.37 -25.96 -11.16
C GLU A 353 30.62 -26.21 -11.97
N ASN A 354 31.58 -25.29 -11.95
CA ASN A 354 32.79 -25.34 -12.74
C ASN A 354 34.05 -25.13 -11.87
N GLY A 355 35.09 -25.87 -12.16
CA GLY A 355 36.44 -25.62 -11.59
C GLY A 355 36.53 -25.84 -10.07
N GLY A 356 35.72 -26.73 -9.50
CA GLY A 356 35.72 -27.03 -8.07
C GLY A 356 34.84 -26.08 -7.23
N ALA A 357 34.04 -25.24 -7.85
CA ALA A 357 32.97 -24.49 -7.19
C ALA A 357 31.78 -25.42 -6.86
N GLY A 358 30.96 -25.10 -5.85
CA GLY A 358 29.80 -25.92 -5.53
C GLY A 358 29.06 -25.49 -4.28
N LEU A 359 28.15 -26.36 -3.83
CA LEU A 359 27.36 -26.17 -2.62
C LEU A 359 28.11 -26.69 -1.41
N ILE A 360 28.00 -26.01 -0.28
CA ILE A 360 28.43 -26.58 1.02
C ILE A 360 27.53 -27.78 1.33
N ALA A 361 28.13 -28.85 1.88
CA ALA A 361 27.45 -30.10 2.19
C ALA A 361 26.17 -29.87 3.05
N GLY A 362 25.09 -30.52 2.65
CA GLY A 362 23.78 -30.39 3.27
C GLY A 362 22.84 -29.38 2.59
N ASN A 363 23.33 -28.59 1.63
CA ASN A 363 22.53 -27.65 0.83
C ASN A 363 22.11 -28.31 -0.51
N ASN A 364 21.02 -27.85 -1.08
CA ASN A 364 20.39 -28.45 -2.25
C ASN A 364 19.98 -27.44 -3.30
N VAL A 365 19.82 -27.91 -4.54
CA VAL A 365 19.13 -27.17 -5.60
C VAL A 365 17.63 -27.42 -5.45
N ILE A 366 16.86 -26.38 -5.27
CA ILE A 366 15.42 -26.42 -5.02
C ILE A 366 14.68 -25.89 -6.25
N ALA A 367 13.77 -26.68 -6.79
CA ALA A 367 12.89 -26.23 -7.86
C ALA A 367 11.92 -25.16 -7.32
N GLN A 368 12.00 -23.96 -7.91
CA GLN A 368 11.13 -22.84 -7.58
C GLN A 368 10.58 -22.25 -8.88
N PRO A 369 9.27 -22.13 -9.05
CA PRO A 369 8.70 -21.47 -10.22
C PRO A 369 9.26 -20.05 -10.41
N VAL A 370 9.29 -19.57 -11.65
CA VAL A 370 9.66 -18.20 -11.98
C VAL A 370 8.86 -17.23 -11.10
N THR A 371 9.56 -16.38 -10.41
CA THR A 371 9.00 -15.45 -9.43
C THR A 371 9.02 -14.04 -9.98
N THR A 372 7.86 -13.35 -9.95
CA THR A 372 7.78 -11.94 -10.28
C THR A 372 8.17 -11.11 -9.05
N VAL A 373 9.24 -10.34 -9.18
CA VAL A 373 9.66 -9.37 -8.16
C VAL A 373 9.07 -8.01 -8.53
N PRO A 374 8.31 -7.37 -7.64
CA PRO A 374 7.75 -6.05 -7.90
C PRO A 374 8.85 -5.02 -8.16
N THR A 375 8.66 -4.19 -9.18
CA THR A 375 9.57 -3.07 -9.46
C THR A 375 9.34 -1.95 -8.46
N PRO A 376 10.40 -1.40 -7.82
CA PRO A 376 10.26 -0.25 -6.94
C PRO A 376 9.66 0.96 -7.67
N PRO A 377 8.93 1.84 -6.98
CA PRO A 377 8.41 3.05 -7.60
C PRO A 377 9.56 3.99 -7.99
N VAL A 378 9.44 4.62 -9.15
CA VAL A 378 10.32 5.72 -9.56
C VAL A 378 9.98 6.95 -8.73
N PRO A 379 10.97 7.73 -8.23
CA PRO A 379 10.69 8.97 -7.51
C PRO A 379 9.78 9.92 -8.29
N ASN A 380 8.74 10.41 -7.62
CA ASN A 380 7.81 11.39 -8.18
C ASN A 380 7.59 12.53 -7.16
N PRO A 381 7.93 13.81 -7.44
CA PRO A 381 8.51 14.27 -8.71
C PRO A 381 9.92 13.70 -8.96
N LEU A 382 10.30 13.66 -10.23
CA LEU A 382 11.64 13.21 -10.62
C LEU A 382 12.70 14.15 -10.03
N PRO A 383 13.78 13.60 -9.46
CA PRO A 383 14.90 14.39 -8.98
C PRO A 383 15.59 15.18 -10.12
N PRO A 384 16.22 16.33 -9.82
CA PRO A 384 17.00 17.05 -10.80
C PRO A 384 18.23 16.23 -11.25
N THR A 385 18.77 16.54 -12.43
CA THR A 385 20.01 15.90 -12.95
C THR A 385 21.27 16.70 -12.65
N THR A 386 21.18 17.72 -11.80
CA THR A 386 22.33 18.56 -11.40
C THR A 386 23.28 17.78 -10.49
N ASN A 387 24.56 18.02 -10.65
CA ASN A 387 25.61 17.37 -9.85
C ASN A 387 25.73 18.04 -8.47
N LEU A 388 25.81 17.20 -7.44
CA LEU A 388 26.15 17.56 -6.08
C LEU A 388 27.47 16.86 -5.73
N SER A 389 28.56 17.63 -5.72
CA SER A 389 29.92 17.08 -5.52
C SER A 389 30.31 17.16 -4.05
N ASN A 390 30.72 16.04 -3.50
CA ASN A 390 31.33 15.88 -2.19
C ASN A 390 30.52 16.51 -1.01
N PRO A 391 29.20 16.26 -0.91
CA PRO A 391 28.47 16.71 0.26
C PRO A 391 28.93 15.95 1.51
N ALA A 392 29.20 16.68 2.59
CA ALA A 392 29.62 16.05 3.86
C ALA A 392 28.46 15.43 4.62
N ALA A 393 27.26 16.00 4.52
CA ALA A 393 26.05 15.50 5.15
C ALA A 393 24.81 15.90 4.35
N LEU A 394 23.80 15.02 4.36
CA LEU A 394 22.50 15.30 3.78
C LEU A 394 21.37 14.95 4.77
N VAL A 395 20.28 15.70 4.68
CA VAL A 395 19.02 15.41 5.34
C VAL A 395 18.03 14.78 4.34
N PRO A 396 16.98 14.08 4.79
CA PRO A 396 15.96 13.54 3.89
C PRO A 396 15.43 14.59 2.91
N GLY A 397 15.31 14.21 1.63
CA GLY A 397 14.89 15.16 0.58
C GLY A 397 15.16 14.67 -0.84
N THR A 398 15.06 15.62 -1.79
CA THR A 398 15.26 15.34 -3.21
C THR A 398 16.56 15.98 -3.71
N TYR A 399 17.43 15.17 -4.33
CA TYR A 399 18.76 15.59 -4.78
C TYR A 399 19.05 15.08 -6.19
N GLY A 400 20.00 15.73 -6.88
CA GLY A 400 20.45 15.31 -8.21
C GLY A 400 21.43 14.15 -8.19
N ASN A 401 22.52 14.29 -8.95
CA ASN A 401 23.60 13.31 -8.99
C ASN A 401 24.56 13.57 -7.82
N ILE A 402 24.65 12.64 -6.89
CA ILE A 402 25.59 12.71 -5.76
C ILE A 402 26.90 12.08 -6.21
N ASN A 403 27.97 12.86 -6.23
CA ASN A 403 29.31 12.40 -6.64
C ASN A 403 30.27 12.58 -5.46
N LEU A 404 30.82 11.47 -4.99
CA LEU A 404 31.85 11.43 -3.95
C LEU A 404 33.18 10.99 -4.53
N SER A 405 34.28 11.60 -4.12
CA SER A 405 35.61 11.30 -4.63
C SER A 405 36.69 11.43 -3.55
N GLY A 406 37.85 10.85 -3.80
CA GLY A 406 38.99 10.96 -2.89
C GLY A 406 38.76 10.21 -1.57
N GLN A 407 38.68 10.92 -0.45
CA GLN A 407 38.45 10.40 0.90
C GLN A 407 37.20 11.03 1.53
N ASP A 408 36.31 11.56 0.69
CA ASP A 408 35.10 12.24 1.20
C ASP A 408 34.15 11.26 1.90
N ALA A 409 33.55 11.73 2.99
CA ALA A 409 32.59 10.97 3.76
C ALA A 409 31.25 11.70 3.75
N LEU A 410 30.23 11.05 3.21
CA LEU A 410 28.85 11.52 3.25
C LEU A 410 28.12 10.89 4.43
N VAL A 411 27.54 11.71 5.29
CA VAL A 411 26.66 11.24 6.38
C VAL A 411 25.21 11.46 5.99
N LEU A 412 24.41 10.40 6.03
CA LEU A 412 22.97 10.45 5.79
C LEU A 412 22.20 10.42 7.11
N ALA A 413 21.37 11.43 7.33
CA ALA A 413 20.39 11.43 8.43
C ALA A 413 19.26 10.41 8.13
N PRO A 414 18.61 9.83 9.17
CA PRO A 414 17.48 8.92 8.97
C PRO A 414 16.35 9.54 8.15
N GLY A 415 15.79 8.76 7.20
CA GLY A 415 14.65 9.15 6.38
C GLY A 415 14.77 8.74 4.91
N VAL A 416 13.95 9.36 4.06
CA VAL A 416 13.81 9.01 2.64
C VAL A 416 14.51 10.05 1.76
N TYR A 417 15.30 9.55 0.82
CA TYR A 417 16.03 10.32 -0.18
C TYR A 417 15.57 9.93 -1.57
N ASN A 418 15.16 10.91 -2.36
CA ASN A 418 14.86 10.74 -3.77
C ASN A 418 16.02 11.37 -4.56
N ILE A 419 16.84 10.55 -5.22
CA ILE A 419 18.03 11.04 -5.91
C ILE A 419 18.03 10.63 -7.38
N ASN A 420 18.77 11.35 -8.22
CA ASN A 420 18.97 10.90 -9.59
C ASN A 420 20.01 9.77 -9.66
N SER A 421 21.17 9.97 -9.06
CA SER A 421 22.24 8.96 -9.02
C SER A 421 23.16 9.16 -7.82
N ILE A 422 23.92 8.11 -7.48
CA ILE A 422 25.01 8.18 -6.52
C ILE A 422 26.24 7.47 -7.09
N SER A 423 27.38 8.14 -7.06
CA SER A 423 28.67 7.59 -7.49
C SER A 423 29.75 7.86 -6.46
N MET A 424 30.51 6.83 -6.14
CA MET A 424 31.61 6.84 -5.19
C MET A 424 32.90 6.44 -5.88
N ALA A 425 33.95 7.24 -5.71
CA ALA A 425 35.26 6.96 -6.24
C ALA A 425 36.37 7.13 -5.17
N GLY A 426 37.45 6.41 -5.33
CA GLY A 426 38.56 6.45 -4.38
C GLY A 426 38.25 5.72 -3.08
N GLN A 427 38.50 6.36 -1.96
CA GLN A 427 38.19 5.85 -0.62
C GLN A 427 36.99 6.57 0.02
N SER A 428 36.12 7.17 -0.80
CA SER A 428 34.94 7.86 -0.31
C SER A 428 33.98 6.89 0.35
N THR A 429 33.25 7.36 1.37
CA THR A 429 32.34 6.53 2.15
C THR A 429 30.96 7.16 2.27
N VAL A 430 29.92 6.31 2.35
CA VAL A 430 28.58 6.72 2.77
C VAL A 430 28.30 6.11 4.14
N THR A 431 28.05 6.97 5.12
CA THR A 431 27.79 6.56 6.50
C THR A 431 26.34 6.82 6.87
N ILE A 432 25.70 5.82 7.51
CA ILE A 432 24.35 5.92 8.04
C ILE A 432 24.43 5.99 9.55
N SER A 433 23.80 7.04 10.10
CA SER A 433 23.72 7.23 11.55
C SER A 433 22.98 6.07 12.22
N PRO A 434 23.42 5.62 13.41
CA PRO A 434 22.71 4.59 14.18
C PRO A 434 21.32 5.03 14.67
N ALA A 435 20.94 6.30 14.46
CA ALA A 435 19.69 6.85 14.96
C ALA A 435 18.43 6.40 14.19
N GLY A 436 18.57 5.71 13.04
CA GLY A 436 17.39 5.27 12.28
C GLY A 436 17.70 4.72 10.90
N SER A 437 16.65 4.44 10.13
CA SER A 437 16.76 3.88 8.78
C SER A 437 16.86 4.96 7.70
N VAL A 438 17.58 4.62 6.62
CA VAL A 438 17.73 5.42 5.41
C VAL A 438 17.18 4.63 4.22
N VAL A 439 16.31 5.24 3.44
CA VAL A 439 15.80 4.69 2.18
C VAL A 439 16.18 5.63 1.05
N ILE A 440 16.90 5.11 0.06
CA ILE A 440 17.29 5.86 -1.15
C ILE A 440 16.48 5.32 -2.33
N ASN A 441 15.68 6.18 -2.95
CA ASN A 441 14.98 5.89 -4.20
C ASN A 441 15.72 6.58 -5.35
N VAL A 442 16.16 5.81 -6.34
CA VAL A 442 17.02 6.29 -7.44
C VAL A 442 16.20 6.39 -8.73
N ALA A 443 16.24 7.55 -9.40
CA ALA A 443 15.60 7.75 -10.70
C ALA A 443 16.47 7.28 -11.88
N GLY A 444 17.78 7.54 -11.86
CA GLY A 444 18.74 7.09 -12.85
C GLY A 444 18.65 7.77 -14.21
N GLN A 445 18.06 8.98 -14.31
CA GLN A 445 17.89 9.69 -15.58
C GLN A 445 19.24 10.02 -16.22
N GLY A 446 19.43 9.54 -17.47
CA GLY A 446 20.65 9.81 -18.23
C GLY A 446 21.92 9.11 -17.70
N GLN A 447 21.80 8.17 -16.76
CA GLN A 447 22.91 7.48 -16.13
C GLN A 447 23.00 6.02 -16.61
N ALA A 448 24.16 5.61 -17.15
CA ALA A 448 24.42 4.19 -17.45
C ALA A 448 24.68 3.38 -16.17
N THR A 449 25.28 4.00 -15.15
CA THR A 449 25.53 3.43 -13.82
C THR A 449 24.97 4.40 -12.78
N PRO A 450 23.64 4.35 -12.52
CA PRO A 450 23.00 5.29 -11.59
C PRO A 450 23.37 5.04 -10.13
N ILE A 451 23.83 3.85 -9.81
CA ILE A 451 24.29 3.46 -8.48
C ILE A 451 25.67 2.84 -8.61
N ASP A 452 26.68 3.55 -8.13
CA ASP A 452 28.07 3.11 -8.09
C ASP A 452 28.61 3.32 -6.66
N LEU A 453 28.66 2.24 -5.90
CA LEU A 453 29.08 2.22 -4.51
C LEU A 453 30.42 1.47 -4.36
N GLU A 454 31.33 1.67 -5.34
CA GLU A 454 32.64 0.98 -5.39
C GLU A 454 33.74 1.68 -4.59
N GLY A 455 33.51 2.85 -4.01
CA GLY A 455 34.52 3.60 -3.24
C GLY A 455 34.99 2.88 -1.96
N GLY A 456 35.20 3.64 -0.89
CA GLY A 456 35.62 3.09 0.43
C GLY A 456 34.55 2.26 1.15
N GLY A 457 33.35 2.11 0.55
CA GLY A 457 32.27 1.24 0.99
C GLY A 457 31.15 1.97 1.74
N LEU A 458 30.09 1.20 1.97
CA LEU A 458 28.98 1.59 2.82
C LEU A 458 29.34 1.36 4.29
N MET A 459 28.98 2.30 5.14
CA MET A 459 29.15 2.18 6.58
C MET A 459 27.80 2.32 7.30
N ASN A 460 27.03 1.24 7.33
CA ASN A 460 25.81 1.19 8.12
C ASN A 460 26.16 0.83 9.57
N LEU A 461 26.31 1.86 10.40
CA LEU A 461 26.71 1.72 11.80
C LEU A 461 25.66 1.04 12.69
N THR A 462 24.47 0.81 12.18
CA THR A 462 23.43 0.07 12.92
C THR A 462 23.70 -1.44 12.95
N GLY A 463 24.49 -1.98 12.01
CA GLY A 463 24.69 -3.42 11.83
C GLY A 463 23.44 -4.19 11.39
N VAL A 464 22.36 -3.48 11.05
CA VAL A 464 21.08 -4.04 10.58
C VAL A 464 20.90 -3.65 9.12
N ALA A 465 20.94 -4.63 8.22
CA ALA A 465 20.90 -4.37 6.78
C ALA A 465 19.60 -3.66 6.35
N GLY A 466 18.47 -4.01 6.95
CA GLY A 466 17.17 -3.37 6.67
C GLY A 466 17.11 -1.87 6.97
N ASN A 467 18.05 -1.33 7.74
CA ASN A 467 18.15 0.10 8.02
C ASN A 467 18.79 0.91 6.88
N PHE A 468 19.36 0.27 5.88
CA PHE A 468 19.80 0.94 4.67
C PHE A 468 19.24 0.26 3.42
N GLN A 469 18.38 0.94 2.72
CA GLN A 469 17.68 0.40 1.56
C GLN A 469 17.94 1.29 0.34
N VAL A 470 18.25 0.66 -0.79
CA VAL A 470 18.43 1.32 -2.09
C VAL A 470 17.45 0.70 -3.08
N ASN A 471 16.54 1.51 -3.61
CA ASN A 471 15.50 1.13 -4.55
C ASN A 471 15.76 1.74 -5.92
N TYR A 472 15.79 0.91 -6.97
CA TYR A 472 15.98 1.36 -8.33
C TYR A 472 15.10 0.59 -9.33
N ALA A 473 14.25 1.32 -10.04
CA ALA A 473 13.29 0.75 -11.00
C ALA A 473 13.86 0.55 -12.41
N GLY A 474 14.93 1.25 -12.75
CA GLY A 474 15.47 1.30 -14.11
C GLY A 474 16.39 0.12 -14.45
N THR A 475 16.98 0.18 -15.65
CA THR A 475 17.81 -0.89 -16.23
C THR A 475 19.29 -0.59 -16.25
N GLY A 476 19.74 0.54 -15.72
CA GLY A 476 21.16 0.90 -15.60
C GLY A 476 21.91 -0.06 -14.67
N THR A 477 23.25 -0.10 -14.79
CA THR A 477 24.08 -0.96 -13.96
C THR A 477 24.12 -0.46 -12.51
N VAL A 478 23.98 -1.37 -11.57
CA VAL A 478 24.20 -1.14 -10.13
C VAL A 478 25.49 -1.82 -9.73
N LYS A 479 26.42 -1.07 -9.15
CA LYS A 479 27.70 -1.59 -8.67
C LYS A 479 27.82 -1.42 -7.17
N VAL A 480 28.28 -2.45 -6.50
CA VAL A 480 28.46 -2.48 -5.05
C VAL A 480 29.81 -3.11 -4.72
N ALA A 481 30.64 -2.41 -3.98
CA ALA A 481 31.80 -3.02 -3.34
C ALA A 481 31.46 -3.45 -1.92
N GLY A 482 31.95 -4.60 -1.51
CA GLY A 482 31.87 -5.03 -0.13
C GLY A 482 32.82 -4.22 0.79
N GLY A 483 32.57 -4.28 2.08
CA GLY A 483 33.39 -3.68 3.14
C GLY A 483 32.95 -4.15 4.53
N ALA A 484 33.73 -3.88 5.55
CA ALA A 484 33.43 -4.32 6.91
C ALA A 484 32.08 -3.80 7.47
N GLY A 485 31.58 -2.70 6.92
CA GLY A 485 30.30 -2.08 7.34
C GLY A 485 29.22 -2.08 6.26
N SER A 486 29.37 -2.85 5.17
CA SER A 486 28.45 -2.84 4.03
C SER A 486 27.17 -3.63 4.30
N TYR A 487 26.36 -3.16 5.25
CA TYR A 487 25.04 -3.71 5.58
C TYR A 487 23.96 -2.95 4.80
N ALA A 488 23.33 -3.61 3.84
CA ALA A 488 22.35 -2.96 2.98
C ALA A 488 21.31 -3.94 2.38
N VAL A 489 20.21 -3.36 1.91
CA VAL A 489 19.26 -4.01 1.00
C VAL A 489 19.27 -3.28 -0.32
N ILE A 490 19.56 -3.99 -1.41
CA ILE A 490 19.56 -3.46 -2.78
C ILE A 490 18.38 -4.06 -3.54
N ASN A 491 17.43 -3.26 -3.92
CA ASN A 491 16.25 -3.68 -4.68
C ASN A 491 16.25 -3.01 -6.06
N SER A 492 16.78 -3.72 -7.04
CA SER A 492 16.94 -3.24 -8.43
C SER A 492 16.58 -4.32 -9.46
N PRO A 493 15.35 -4.85 -9.46
CA PRO A 493 14.97 -6.08 -10.16
C PRO A 493 15.12 -6.01 -11.69
N ASN A 494 15.26 -4.83 -12.27
CA ASN A 494 15.42 -4.62 -13.72
C ASN A 494 16.86 -4.27 -14.11
N ALA A 495 17.77 -4.10 -13.15
CA ALA A 495 19.13 -3.64 -13.36
C ALA A 495 20.15 -4.79 -13.29
N ALA A 496 21.25 -4.68 -14.04
CA ALA A 496 22.39 -5.54 -13.84
C ALA A 496 23.11 -5.15 -12.52
N LEU A 497 23.16 -6.07 -11.56
CA LEU A 497 23.82 -5.89 -10.28
C LEU A 497 25.20 -6.54 -10.31
N LYS A 498 26.23 -5.79 -9.97
CA LYS A 498 27.63 -6.26 -9.93
C LYS A 498 28.21 -6.07 -8.53
N PHE A 499 28.72 -7.17 -7.97
CA PHE A 499 29.58 -7.13 -6.79
C PHE A 499 31.04 -7.14 -7.21
N THR A 500 31.81 -6.22 -6.64
CA THR A 500 33.21 -6.01 -6.99
C THR A 500 34.07 -6.00 -5.73
N GLY A 501 35.33 -6.40 -5.86
CA GLY A 501 36.37 -6.11 -4.85
C GLY A 501 36.59 -7.12 -3.73
N GLY A 502 36.10 -8.34 -3.79
CA GLY A 502 36.52 -9.45 -2.89
C GLY A 502 36.33 -9.21 -1.38
N SER A 503 35.42 -8.34 -0.97
CA SER A 503 35.12 -7.96 0.42
C SER A 503 33.82 -8.61 0.92
N ASN A 504 33.30 -8.17 2.07
CA ASN A 504 32.05 -8.68 2.62
C ASN A 504 30.87 -7.76 2.28
N PHE A 505 29.72 -8.34 1.93
CA PHE A 505 28.45 -7.64 1.83
C PHE A 505 27.41 -8.34 2.72
N TYR A 506 26.75 -7.58 3.56
CA TYR A 506 25.77 -8.08 4.54
C TYR A 506 24.38 -7.58 4.22
N GLY A 507 23.43 -8.50 4.00
CA GLY A 507 22.06 -8.09 3.75
C GLY A 507 21.37 -8.90 2.65
N SER A 508 20.77 -8.22 1.69
CA SER A 508 20.06 -8.82 0.57
C SER A 508 20.21 -7.98 -0.69
N ALA A 509 20.22 -8.62 -1.85
CA ALA A 509 20.29 -7.88 -3.11
C ALA A 509 19.52 -8.61 -4.23
N ILE A 510 18.74 -7.83 -4.98
CA ILE A 510 17.94 -8.30 -6.11
C ILE A 510 18.34 -7.48 -7.35
N GLY A 511 18.69 -8.18 -8.43
CA GLY A 511 19.00 -7.58 -9.74
C GLY A 511 18.30 -8.33 -10.87
N ALA A 512 18.29 -7.76 -12.08
CA ALA A 512 17.93 -8.52 -13.28
C ALA A 512 18.94 -9.65 -13.48
N THR A 513 20.23 -9.30 -13.40
CA THR A 513 21.34 -10.24 -13.31
C THR A 513 22.16 -9.92 -12.06
N VAL A 514 22.79 -10.92 -11.47
CA VAL A 514 23.71 -10.77 -10.35
C VAL A 514 25.06 -11.35 -10.78
N ASP A 515 26.11 -10.53 -10.74
CA ASP A 515 27.46 -10.90 -11.11
C ASP A 515 28.41 -10.62 -9.94
N ASP A 516 28.88 -11.67 -9.29
CA ASP A 516 29.96 -11.62 -8.30
C ASP A 516 31.25 -12.18 -8.94
N GLY A 517 31.81 -11.40 -9.84
CA GLY A 517 33.12 -11.72 -10.44
C GLY A 517 34.31 -11.42 -9.55
N GLY A 518 34.13 -10.67 -8.49
CA GLY A 518 35.15 -10.21 -7.55
C GLY A 518 35.44 -11.13 -6.38
N GLY A 519 34.70 -12.22 -6.21
CA GLY A 519 34.87 -13.11 -5.08
C GLY A 519 34.37 -12.54 -3.74
N THR A 520 33.29 -11.78 -3.76
CA THR A 520 32.67 -11.17 -2.59
C THR A 520 32.08 -12.24 -1.67
N ALA A 521 32.24 -12.09 -0.36
CA ALA A 521 31.50 -12.89 0.61
C ALA A 521 30.13 -12.24 0.84
N LEU A 522 29.07 -12.94 0.43
CA LEU A 522 27.69 -12.49 0.51
C LEU A 522 27.01 -13.07 1.73
N HIS A 523 26.75 -12.25 2.72
CA HIS A 523 26.17 -12.66 4.00
C HIS A 523 24.69 -12.27 4.06
N PHE A 524 23.80 -13.25 3.92
CA PHE A 524 22.36 -12.99 3.93
C PHE A 524 21.85 -12.73 5.34
N ASP A 525 21.26 -11.56 5.56
CA ASP A 525 20.55 -11.28 6.81
C ASP A 525 19.17 -11.96 6.81
N THR A 526 19.04 -13.06 7.54
CA THR A 526 17.82 -13.87 7.60
C THR A 526 16.63 -13.13 8.21
N THR A 527 16.86 -12.02 8.93
CA THR A 527 15.77 -11.16 9.40
C THR A 527 15.01 -10.51 8.24
N LEU A 528 15.65 -10.37 7.07
CA LEU A 528 15.05 -9.85 5.84
C LEU A 528 14.14 -10.85 5.14
N MET A 529 14.18 -12.16 5.47
CA MET A 529 13.22 -13.13 4.93
C MET A 529 11.78 -12.72 5.22
N ASN A 530 11.57 -12.02 6.33
CA ASN A 530 10.27 -11.48 6.73
C ASN A 530 10.10 -10.00 6.34
N ASN A 531 11.15 -9.35 5.83
CA ASN A 531 11.23 -7.92 5.56
C ASN A 531 11.87 -7.61 4.20
N VAL A 532 11.66 -8.44 3.18
CA VAL A 532 12.06 -8.02 1.82
C VAL A 532 11.35 -6.70 1.55
N PRO A 533 12.07 -5.59 1.28
CA PRO A 533 11.43 -4.34 0.91
C PRO A 533 10.74 -4.55 -0.43
N THR A 534 9.49 -4.96 -0.35
CA THR A 534 8.60 -4.81 -1.50
C THR A 534 8.28 -3.33 -1.59
N PRO A 535 8.24 -2.75 -2.79
CA PRO A 535 7.59 -1.46 -2.97
C PRO A 535 6.27 -1.55 -2.23
N ALA A 536 5.95 -0.55 -1.42
CA ALA A 536 4.71 -0.56 -0.70
C ALA A 536 3.60 -0.78 -1.73
N ALA A 537 3.00 -1.94 -1.68
CA ALA A 537 1.93 -2.30 -2.59
C ALA A 537 0.79 -1.31 -2.37
N ASN A 538 0.09 -0.96 -3.43
CA ASN A 538 -1.14 -0.19 -3.31
C ASN A 538 -2.03 -0.89 -2.28
N LEU A 539 -2.69 -0.12 -1.42
CA LEU A 539 -3.61 -0.66 -0.45
C LEU A 539 -4.69 -1.50 -1.17
N ALA A 540 -4.77 -2.77 -0.86
CA ALA A 540 -5.80 -3.64 -1.37
C ALA A 540 -7.07 -3.47 -0.54
N GLU A 541 -8.22 -3.48 -1.20
CA GLU A 541 -9.52 -3.55 -0.54
C GLU A 541 -9.73 -4.97 -0.03
N ILE A 542 -9.96 -5.10 1.27
CA ILE A 542 -10.29 -6.38 1.93
C ILE A 542 -11.80 -6.57 1.92
N SER A 543 -12.55 -5.52 2.22
CA SER A 543 -14.01 -5.51 2.20
C SER A 543 -14.54 -4.14 1.82
N LEU A 544 -15.74 -4.11 1.22
CA LEU A 544 -16.51 -2.90 0.94
C LEU A 544 -17.94 -3.11 1.42
N ARG A 545 -18.47 -2.16 2.16
CA ARG A 545 -19.86 -2.19 2.61
C ARG A 545 -20.52 -0.82 2.52
N GLU A 546 -21.81 -0.84 2.39
CA GLU A 546 -22.66 0.33 2.58
C GLU A 546 -22.97 0.49 4.06
N VAL A 547 -22.89 1.71 4.56
CA VAL A 547 -23.24 2.06 5.94
C VAL A 547 -24.50 2.92 5.87
N SER A 548 -25.55 2.47 6.54
CA SER A 548 -26.83 3.19 6.61
C SER A 548 -27.17 3.50 8.07
N TYR A 549 -27.20 4.76 8.42
CA TYR A 549 -27.69 5.29 9.68
C TYR A 549 -28.72 6.39 9.44
#